data_423442ace254d671033fd1eaa4cd1c04
#
_entry.id   423442ace254d671033fd1eaa4cd1c04
#
_cell.length_a   1.000
_cell.length_b   1.000
_cell.length_c   1.000
_cell.angle_alpha   90.00
_cell.angle_beta   90.00
_cell.angle_gamma   90.00
#
_symmetry.space_group_name_H-M   'P 1'
#
loop_
_entity.id
_entity.type
_entity.pdbx_description
1 polymer ?
#
loop_
_entity_poly.entity_id
_entity_poly.type
_entity_poly.pdbx_seq_one_letter_code
_entity_poly.pdbx_strand_id
1 'polypeptide(L)'
;MLENPLYDSGVLGYRCIIANKMGDYEAFERYFTKYDSIRHNQPDQFNAANLQQVMVCHSLIRKDYQSALAWCDSIDVPMTATELRIDVYEQMGDWKRAFQASELKDSLQLIAEREALELHMADMARDIDLLQAEQEKAEMRHMQLLIVGVMALTIIGLLIGMLVYRHNKNLRLKEQFLQLQEARRRTEAGQAIRRAFVTTIQEKLKSPINVLRGYARIFNNPDFILKPSERPKRYKDILASARAIESLMDPVLDSYARGTVGISDEEKLVCMDALRSPLLTLINMSEVIIDGNGLLPHDEYMQLRAGVCRDAYRVATSTHQLILFSIYNDDIPSPKPDRIGLNEVVHSILNSYDLHPSAVEKQRVLVTEFKTEVADDVMVNTNPLLQELLNCLLDNADKYATGGSVLMSCHANADGTYAISVSNEGPVIPASDAERIFDPFVRLSPDEHSLGIGLPLARRLAISMGYTIALDLTYTGGTRFVVSGIA
;
A
#
# COMPACT_ATOMS: atom_id res chain seq x y z
N MET A 1 -46.68 -13.31 -18.23
CA MET A 1 -45.26 -12.92 -18.18
C MET A 1 -44.60 -13.72 -19.29
N LEU A 2 -44.06 -13.06 -20.31
CA LEU A 2 -43.35 -13.72 -21.40
C LEU A 2 -42.13 -14.41 -20.79
N GLU A 3 -42.10 -15.72 -20.81
CA GLU A 3 -40.93 -16.53 -20.45
C GLU A 3 -39.83 -16.16 -21.48
N ASN A 4 -38.88 -15.34 -21.04
CA ASN A 4 -37.71 -15.03 -21.85
C ASN A 4 -36.57 -15.94 -21.38
N PRO A 5 -36.18 -16.98 -22.13
CA PRO A 5 -35.18 -17.97 -21.70
C PRO A 5 -33.82 -17.33 -21.40
N LEU A 6 -33.45 -16.23 -22.06
CA LEU A 6 -32.25 -15.43 -21.75
C LEU A 6 -32.29 -14.84 -20.34
N TYR A 7 -33.45 -14.33 -19.92
CA TYR A 7 -33.66 -13.83 -18.57
C TYR A 7 -33.69 -14.96 -17.56
N ASP A 8 -34.38 -16.05 -17.88
CA ASP A 8 -34.51 -17.23 -17.02
C ASP A 8 -33.17 -17.92 -16.76
N SER A 9 -32.32 -18.07 -17.78
CA SER A 9 -30.99 -18.67 -17.60
C SER A 9 -30.06 -17.79 -16.75
N GLY A 10 -30.11 -16.47 -16.94
CA GLY A 10 -29.37 -15.54 -16.10
C GLY A 10 -29.81 -15.61 -14.62
N VAL A 11 -31.10 -15.60 -14.37
CA VAL A 11 -31.66 -15.72 -13.01
C VAL A 11 -31.34 -17.09 -12.38
N LEU A 12 -31.41 -18.17 -13.15
CA LEU A 12 -31.06 -19.51 -12.67
C LEU A 12 -29.57 -19.60 -12.32
N GLY A 13 -28.69 -18.97 -13.12
CA GLY A 13 -27.27 -18.90 -12.79
C GLY A 13 -27.02 -18.20 -11.46
N TYR A 14 -27.65 -17.05 -11.21
CA TYR A 14 -27.55 -16.38 -9.92
C TYR A 14 -28.12 -17.23 -8.78
N ARG A 15 -29.23 -17.93 -8.98
CA ARG A 15 -29.80 -18.85 -7.97
C ARG A 15 -28.86 -20.01 -7.65
N CYS A 16 -28.16 -20.55 -8.62
CA CYS A 16 -27.09 -21.54 -8.39
C CYS A 16 -25.98 -20.98 -7.50
N ILE A 17 -25.48 -19.79 -7.84
CA ILE A 17 -24.40 -19.16 -7.08
C ILE A 17 -24.84 -18.88 -5.62
N ILE A 18 -26.04 -18.35 -5.44
CA ILE A 18 -26.60 -18.07 -4.11
C ILE A 18 -26.81 -19.38 -3.32
N ALA A 19 -27.40 -20.41 -3.93
CA ALA A 19 -27.61 -21.71 -3.28
C ALA A 19 -26.28 -22.34 -2.82
N ASN A 20 -25.24 -22.24 -3.65
CA ASN A 20 -23.90 -22.70 -3.27
C ASN A 20 -23.36 -21.90 -2.07
N LYS A 21 -23.46 -20.56 -2.10
CA LYS A 21 -23.03 -19.70 -0.98
C LYS A 21 -23.78 -19.98 0.33
N MET A 22 -25.03 -20.38 0.24
CA MET A 22 -25.86 -20.76 1.39
C MET A 22 -25.63 -22.22 1.85
N GLY A 23 -24.85 -23.00 1.13
CA GLY A 23 -24.63 -24.42 1.40
C GLY A 23 -25.85 -25.31 1.10
N ASP A 24 -26.85 -24.79 0.39
CA ASP A 24 -28.05 -25.54 0.00
C ASP A 24 -27.81 -26.26 -1.34
N TYR A 25 -27.12 -27.37 -1.24
CA TYR A 25 -26.74 -28.18 -2.41
C TYR A 25 -27.96 -28.84 -3.10
N GLU A 26 -29.06 -29.10 -2.37
CA GLU A 26 -30.29 -29.60 -3.00
C GLU A 26 -30.93 -28.53 -3.88
N ALA A 27 -30.98 -27.30 -3.41
CA ALA A 27 -31.46 -26.17 -4.21
C ALA A 27 -30.53 -25.93 -5.40
N PHE A 28 -29.21 -26.00 -5.18
CA PHE A 28 -28.24 -25.86 -6.25
C PHE A 28 -28.48 -26.87 -7.38
N GLU A 29 -28.56 -28.15 -7.08
CA GLU A 29 -28.77 -29.21 -8.09
C GLU A 29 -30.09 -29.04 -8.83
N ARG A 30 -31.15 -28.62 -8.15
CA ARG A 30 -32.44 -28.30 -8.81
C ARG A 30 -32.35 -27.14 -9.79
N TYR A 31 -31.62 -26.08 -9.43
CA TYR A 31 -31.42 -24.93 -10.30
C TYR A 31 -30.42 -25.25 -11.40
N PHE A 32 -29.36 -25.95 -11.10
CA PHE A 32 -28.33 -26.34 -12.05
C PHE A 32 -28.88 -27.25 -13.15
N THR A 33 -29.68 -28.22 -12.81
CA THR A 33 -30.33 -29.10 -13.79
C THR A 33 -31.16 -28.31 -14.81
N LYS A 34 -31.89 -27.30 -14.36
CA LYS A 34 -32.67 -26.42 -15.24
C LYS A 34 -31.75 -25.52 -16.08
N TYR A 35 -30.74 -24.95 -15.43
CA TYR A 35 -29.76 -24.09 -16.06
C TYR A 35 -28.99 -24.82 -17.18
N ASP A 36 -28.51 -26.00 -16.90
CA ASP A 36 -27.77 -26.84 -17.84
C ASP A 36 -28.67 -27.39 -18.97
N SER A 37 -29.94 -27.68 -18.68
CA SER A 37 -30.94 -28.02 -19.70
C SER A 37 -31.17 -26.88 -20.69
N ILE A 38 -31.27 -25.64 -20.22
CA ILE A 38 -31.39 -24.48 -21.13
C ILE A 38 -30.12 -24.34 -21.97
N ARG A 39 -28.97 -24.49 -21.36
CA ARG A 39 -27.66 -24.41 -22.04
C ARG A 39 -27.52 -25.39 -23.19
N HIS A 40 -27.98 -26.63 -23.01
CA HIS A 40 -27.85 -27.68 -24.05
C HIS A 40 -28.98 -27.66 -25.09
N ASN A 41 -30.19 -27.35 -24.66
CA ASN A 41 -31.37 -27.45 -25.55
C ASN A 41 -31.68 -26.14 -26.29
N GLN A 42 -31.23 -24.99 -25.75
CA GLN A 42 -31.50 -23.67 -26.30
C GLN A 42 -30.23 -22.76 -26.25
N PRO A 43 -29.14 -23.13 -26.88
CA PRO A 43 -27.87 -22.42 -26.74
C PRO A 43 -27.92 -20.97 -27.23
N ASP A 44 -28.73 -20.68 -28.25
CA ASP A 44 -28.89 -19.33 -28.81
C ASP A 44 -29.66 -18.36 -27.88
N GLN A 45 -30.36 -18.90 -26.91
CA GLN A 45 -31.13 -18.16 -25.92
C GLN A 45 -30.52 -18.28 -24.49
N PHE A 46 -29.33 -18.80 -24.42
CA PHE A 46 -28.65 -19.00 -23.12
C PHE A 46 -27.80 -17.75 -22.75
N ASN A 47 -28.06 -17.23 -21.56
CA ASN A 47 -27.23 -16.16 -21.00
C ASN A 47 -26.01 -16.75 -20.30
N ALA A 48 -24.88 -16.62 -20.95
CA ALA A 48 -23.60 -17.16 -20.45
C ALA A 48 -22.92 -16.29 -19.39
N ALA A 49 -23.49 -15.14 -19.02
CA ALA A 49 -22.82 -14.16 -18.15
C ALA A 49 -22.29 -14.75 -16.83
N ASN A 50 -22.97 -15.78 -16.29
CA ASN A 50 -22.59 -16.41 -15.02
C ASN A 50 -22.08 -17.85 -15.19
N LEU A 51 -21.88 -18.29 -16.44
CA LEU A 51 -21.56 -19.69 -16.73
C LEU A 51 -20.35 -20.18 -15.95
N GLN A 52 -19.24 -19.45 -16.06
CA GLN A 52 -17.99 -19.84 -15.41
C GLN A 52 -18.17 -20.00 -13.89
N GLN A 53 -18.84 -19.02 -13.27
CA GLN A 53 -19.09 -19.04 -11.82
C GLN A 53 -19.95 -20.23 -11.41
N VAL A 54 -21.00 -20.52 -12.15
CA VAL A 54 -21.88 -21.67 -11.91
C VAL A 54 -21.11 -22.98 -12.06
N MET A 55 -20.23 -23.07 -13.07
CA MET A 55 -19.42 -24.27 -13.30
C MET A 55 -18.34 -24.47 -12.23
N VAL A 56 -17.78 -23.40 -11.70
CA VAL A 56 -16.90 -23.47 -10.50
C VAL A 56 -17.68 -24.06 -9.34
N CYS A 57 -18.85 -23.50 -9.03
CA CYS A 57 -19.71 -24.00 -7.93
C CYS A 57 -20.06 -25.49 -8.11
N HIS A 58 -20.45 -25.87 -9.33
CA HIS A 58 -20.79 -27.26 -9.64
C HIS A 58 -19.60 -28.21 -9.46
N SER A 59 -18.41 -27.80 -9.91
CA SER A 59 -17.17 -28.57 -9.75
C SER A 59 -16.77 -28.69 -8.28
N LEU A 60 -16.94 -27.64 -7.50
CA LEU A 60 -16.69 -27.62 -6.06
C LEU A 60 -17.57 -28.63 -5.32
N ILE A 61 -18.89 -28.63 -5.59
CA ILE A 61 -19.84 -29.57 -4.98
C ILE A 61 -19.45 -31.02 -5.26
N ARG A 62 -18.90 -31.29 -6.45
CA ARG A 62 -18.40 -32.61 -6.85
C ARG A 62 -17.00 -32.91 -6.36
N LYS A 63 -16.35 -31.99 -5.69
CA LYS A 63 -14.95 -32.08 -5.23
C LYS A 63 -13.95 -32.26 -6.38
N ASP A 64 -14.32 -31.84 -7.58
CA ASP A 64 -13.43 -31.79 -8.74
C ASP A 64 -12.73 -30.43 -8.76
N TYR A 65 -11.74 -30.31 -7.91
CA TYR A 65 -11.03 -29.04 -7.72
C TYR A 65 -10.21 -28.63 -8.95
N GLN A 66 -9.77 -29.61 -9.75
CA GLN A 66 -8.98 -29.33 -10.95
C GLN A 66 -9.83 -28.64 -12.02
N SER A 67 -11.03 -29.14 -12.23
CA SER A 67 -12.01 -28.50 -13.11
C SER A 67 -12.49 -27.16 -12.54
N ALA A 68 -12.68 -27.07 -11.23
CA ALA A 68 -13.04 -25.80 -10.58
C ALA A 68 -11.99 -24.70 -10.83
N LEU A 69 -10.70 -25.01 -10.65
CA LEU A 69 -9.61 -24.06 -10.93
C LEU A 69 -9.54 -23.68 -12.41
N ALA A 70 -9.71 -24.66 -13.32
CA ALA A 70 -9.74 -24.38 -14.74
C ALA A 70 -10.88 -23.43 -15.14
N TRP A 71 -12.06 -23.55 -14.49
CA TRP A 71 -13.16 -22.62 -14.67
C TRP A 71 -12.87 -21.23 -14.07
N CYS A 72 -12.24 -21.16 -12.91
CA CYS A 72 -11.78 -19.88 -12.34
C CYS A 72 -10.83 -19.14 -13.29
N ASP A 73 -9.97 -19.87 -13.99
CA ASP A 73 -9.02 -19.30 -14.96
C ASP A 73 -9.71 -18.74 -16.22
N SER A 74 -10.94 -19.16 -16.51
CA SER A 74 -11.73 -18.69 -17.63
C SER A 74 -12.57 -17.43 -17.32
N ILE A 75 -12.63 -17.02 -16.06
CA ILE A 75 -13.42 -15.85 -15.63
C ILE A 75 -12.66 -14.55 -15.96
N ASP A 76 -13.28 -13.70 -16.77
CA ASP A 76 -12.68 -12.43 -17.20
C ASP A 76 -12.58 -11.39 -16.08
N VAL A 77 -13.43 -11.48 -15.04
CA VAL A 77 -13.44 -10.55 -13.92
C VAL A 77 -12.47 -11.01 -12.85
N PRO A 78 -11.30 -10.35 -12.66
CA PRO A 78 -10.24 -10.83 -11.79
C PRO A 78 -10.67 -11.00 -10.34
N MET A 79 -11.52 -10.09 -9.85
CA MET A 79 -12.08 -10.12 -8.50
C MET A 79 -12.88 -11.40 -8.28
N THR A 80 -13.83 -11.67 -9.18
CA THR A 80 -14.70 -12.86 -9.10
C THR A 80 -13.91 -14.15 -9.25
N ALA A 81 -12.94 -14.17 -10.17
CA ALA A 81 -12.05 -15.32 -10.35
C ALA A 81 -11.24 -15.61 -9.08
N THR A 82 -10.77 -14.56 -8.42
CA THR A 82 -9.94 -14.68 -7.22
C THR A 82 -10.78 -15.14 -6.02
N GLU A 83 -12.01 -14.60 -5.85
CA GLU A 83 -12.94 -15.04 -4.81
C GLU A 83 -13.24 -16.53 -4.91
N LEU A 84 -13.56 -16.99 -6.10
CA LEU A 84 -13.88 -18.39 -6.30
C LEU A 84 -12.64 -19.32 -6.14
N ARG A 85 -11.44 -18.82 -6.47
CA ARG A 85 -10.21 -19.58 -6.19
C ARG A 85 -9.95 -19.73 -4.70
N ILE A 86 -10.28 -18.71 -3.88
CA ILE A 86 -10.19 -18.83 -2.43
C ILE A 86 -11.08 -19.99 -1.97
N ASP A 87 -12.35 -20.00 -2.38
CA ASP A 87 -13.30 -21.07 -2.03
C ASP A 87 -12.78 -22.45 -2.44
N VAL A 88 -12.17 -22.55 -3.64
CA VAL A 88 -11.60 -23.81 -4.13
C VAL A 88 -10.43 -24.27 -3.28
N TYR A 89 -9.47 -23.36 -2.99
CA TYR A 89 -8.29 -23.70 -2.20
C TYR A 89 -8.62 -24.03 -0.75
N GLU A 90 -9.61 -23.33 -0.15
CA GLU A 90 -10.11 -23.63 1.18
C GLU A 90 -10.70 -25.04 1.25
N GLN A 91 -11.53 -25.42 0.26
CA GLN A 91 -12.10 -26.77 0.22
C GLN A 91 -11.07 -27.86 -0.09
N MET A 92 -9.99 -27.53 -0.80
CA MET A 92 -8.83 -28.40 -0.98
C MET A 92 -8.01 -28.57 0.30
N GLY A 93 -8.15 -27.69 1.28
CA GLY A 93 -7.26 -27.58 2.45
C GLY A 93 -5.90 -26.96 2.15
N ASP A 94 -5.74 -26.33 0.99
CA ASP A 94 -4.51 -25.62 0.61
C ASP A 94 -4.57 -24.17 1.11
N TRP A 95 -4.46 -24.05 2.42
CA TRP A 95 -4.54 -22.75 3.10
C TRP A 95 -3.49 -21.74 2.63
N LYS A 96 -2.34 -22.25 2.16
CA LYS A 96 -1.28 -21.38 1.63
C LYS A 96 -1.72 -20.67 0.35
N ARG A 97 -2.29 -21.41 -0.59
CA ARG A 97 -2.78 -20.83 -1.84
C ARG A 97 -4.07 -20.03 -1.63
N ALA A 98 -4.95 -20.46 -0.72
CA ALA A 98 -6.11 -19.70 -0.33
C ALA A 98 -5.72 -18.32 0.23
N PHE A 99 -4.72 -18.27 1.10
CA PHE A 99 -4.20 -17.02 1.65
C PHE A 99 -3.60 -16.10 0.58
N GLN A 100 -2.78 -16.65 -0.32
CA GLN A 100 -2.22 -15.88 -1.44
C GLN A 100 -3.31 -15.31 -2.36
N ALA A 101 -4.36 -16.08 -2.61
CA ALA A 101 -5.51 -15.61 -3.39
C ALA A 101 -6.31 -14.53 -2.63
N SER A 102 -6.43 -14.63 -1.31
CA SER A 102 -7.07 -13.60 -0.49
C SER A 102 -6.33 -12.26 -0.55
N GLU A 103 -5.00 -12.28 -0.48
CA GLU A 103 -4.21 -11.05 -0.64
C GLU A 103 -4.32 -10.44 -2.04
N LEU A 104 -4.41 -11.29 -3.06
CA LEU A 104 -4.68 -10.81 -4.41
C LEU A 104 -6.06 -10.19 -4.50
N LYS A 105 -7.09 -10.78 -3.85
CA LYS A 105 -8.44 -10.21 -3.78
C LYS A 105 -8.43 -8.82 -3.15
N ASP A 106 -7.75 -8.67 -1.99
CA ASP A 106 -7.65 -7.38 -1.31
C ASP A 106 -6.97 -6.33 -2.19
N SER A 107 -5.93 -6.73 -2.91
CA SER A 107 -5.25 -5.87 -3.88
C SER A 107 -6.16 -5.44 -5.03
N LEU A 108 -6.96 -6.35 -5.57
CA LEU A 108 -7.92 -6.06 -6.63
C LEU A 108 -9.07 -5.16 -6.15
N GLN A 109 -9.54 -5.37 -4.91
CA GLN A 109 -10.56 -4.51 -4.30
C GLN A 109 -10.07 -3.07 -4.15
N LEU A 110 -8.82 -2.89 -3.71
CA LEU A 110 -8.21 -1.58 -3.58
C LEU A 110 -8.01 -0.87 -4.94
N ILE A 111 -7.80 -1.62 -6.02
CA ILE A 111 -7.78 -1.04 -7.37
C ILE A 111 -9.16 -0.47 -7.73
N ALA A 112 -10.23 -1.25 -7.49
CA ALA A 112 -11.59 -0.83 -7.81
C ALA A 112 -12.04 0.39 -6.97
N GLU A 113 -11.68 0.40 -5.67
CA GLU A 113 -11.93 1.54 -4.79
C GLU A 113 -11.18 2.80 -5.24
N ARG A 114 -9.96 2.62 -5.73
CA ARG A 114 -9.17 3.71 -6.29
C ARG A 114 -9.79 4.32 -7.54
N GLU A 115 -10.23 3.52 -8.50
CA GLU A 115 -10.87 4.02 -9.72
C GLU A 115 -12.12 4.86 -9.38
N ALA A 116 -12.91 4.39 -8.40
CA ALA A 116 -14.06 5.13 -7.90
C ALA A 116 -13.65 6.46 -7.23
N LEU A 117 -12.56 6.47 -6.47
CA LEU A 117 -12.04 7.66 -5.80
C LEU A 117 -11.47 8.67 -6.79
N GLU A 118 -10.74 8.20 -7.83
CA GLU A 118 -10.20 9.07 -8.88
C GLU A 118 -11.31 9.82 -9.63
N LEU A 119 -12.43 9.14 -9.91
CA LEU A 119 -13.58 9.76 -10.52
C LEU A 119 -14.18 10.86 -9.63
N HIS A 120 -14.35 10.55 -8.34
CA HIS A 120 -14.87 11.51 -7.37
C HIS A 120 -13.93 12.71 -7.15
N MET A 121 -12.62 12.46 -7.14
CA MET A 121 -11.62 13.51 -7.02
C MET A 121 -11.57 14.42 -8.26
N ALA A 122 -11.79 13.86 -9.46
CA ALA A 122 -11.85 14.64 -10.69
C ALA A 122 -13.08 15.58 -10.71
N ASP A 123 -14.23 15.11 -10.18
CA ASP A 123 -15.41 15.94 -10.05
C ASP A 123 -15.21 17.03 -8.97
N MET A 124 -14.63 16.67 -7.81
CA MET A 124 -14.28 17.68 -6.79
C MET A 124 -13.25 18.70 -7.28
N ALA A 125 -12.25 18.28 -8.06
CA ALA A 125 -11.28 19.19 -8.64
C ALA A 125 -11.95 20.19 -9.61
N ARG A 126 -12.90 19.73 -10.42
CA ARG A 126 -13.68 20.58 -11.33
C ARG A 126 -14.56 21.57 -10.58
N ASP A 127 -15.17 21.13 -9.47
CA ASP A 127 -15.98 22.02 -8.63
C ASP A 127 -15.12 23.08 -7.92
N ILE A 128 -13.91 22.72 -7.49
CA ILE A 128 -12.94 23.66 -6.91
C ILE A 128 -12.51 24.71 -7.96
N ASP A 129 -12.18 24.26 -9.19
CA ASP A 129 -11.79 25.17 -10.27
C ASP A 129 -12.93 26.13 -10.64
N LEU A 130 -14.19 25.65 -10.64
CA LEU A 130 -15.37 26.49 -10.85
C LEU A 130 -15.55 27.54 -9.74
N LEU A 131 -15.40 27.13 -8.48
CA LEU A 131 -15.49 28.04 -7.33
C LEU A 131 -14.37 29.09 -7.35
N GLN A 132 -13.15 28.69 -7.71
CA GLN A 132 -12.02 29.62 -7.86
C GLN A 132 -12.26 30.61 -9.01
N ALA A 133 -12.76 30.12 -10.17
CA ALA A 133 -13.10 30.99 -11.29
C ALA A 133 -14.28 31.94 -10.99
N GLU A 134 -15.24 31.53 -10.16
CA GLU A 134 -16.31 32.40 -9.67
C GLU A 134 -15.81 33.45 -8.67
N GLN A 135 -14.90 33.06 -7.77
CA GLN A 135 -14.24 34.00 -6.85
C GLN A 135 -13.40 35.05 -7.60
N GLU A 136 -12.60 34.63 -8.58
CA GLU A 136 -11.83 35.54 -9.42
C GLU A 136 -12.72 36.53 -10.18
N LYS A 137 -13.87 36.08 -10.70
CA LYS A 137 -14.85 36.94 -11.34
C LYS A 137 -15.55 37.89 -10.36
N ALA A 138 -15.81 37.44 -9.14
CA ALA A 138 -16.38 38.28 -8.08
C ALA A 138 -15.38 39.35 -7.62
N GLU A 139 -14.10 38.96 -7.46
CA GLU A 139 -13.02 39.90 -7.12
C GLU A 139 -12.82 40.98 -8.21
N MET A 140 -12.85 40.55 -9.49
CA MET A 140 -12.77 41.50 -10.62
C MET A 140 -13.95 42.46 -10.68
N ARG A 141 -15.17 42.01 -10.39
CA ARG A 141 -16.35 42.89 -10.29
C ARG A 141 -16.25 43.84 -9.11
N HIS A 142 -15.75 43.37 -7.95
CA HIS A 142 -15.49 44.22 -6.79
C HIS A 142 -14.42 45.26 -7.09
N MET A 143 -13.36 44.90 -7.80
CA MET A 143 -12.30 45.82 -8.21
C MET A 143 -12.84 46.88 -9.19
N GLN A 144 -13.68 46.52 -10.17
CA GLN A 144 -14.33 47.43 -11.08
C GLN A 144 -15.29 48.42 -10.34
N LEU A 145 -16.05 47.91 -9.35
CA LEU A 145 -16.92 48.77 -8.52
C LEU A 145 -16.12 49.72 -7.65
N LEU A 146 -14.97 49.29 -7.11
CA LEU A 146 -14.05 50.15 -6.36
C LEU A 146 -13.44 51.22 -7.24
N ILE A 147 -13.06 50.90 -8.48
CA ILE A 147 -12.51 51.88 -9.45
C ILE A 147 -13.56 52.92 -9.82
N VAL A 148 -14.80 52.51 -10.07
CA VAL A 148 -15.91 53.43 -10.35
C VAL A 148 -16.24 54.28 -9.12
N GLY A 149 -16.23 53.68 -7.91
CA GLY A 149 -16.43 54.43 -6.65
C GLY A 149 -15.33 55.44 -6.36
N VAL A 150 -14.06 55.07 -6.62
CA VAL A 150 -12.90 55.95 -6.45
C VAL A 150 -12.93 57.10 -7.48
N MET A 151 -13.36 56.83 -8.74
CA MET A 151 -13.54 57.87 -9.74
C MET A 151 -14.67 58.84 -9.38
N ALA A 152 -15.75 58.37 -8.77
CA ALA A 152 -16.84 59.20 -8.27
C ALA A 152 -16.43 60.04 -7.05
N LEU A 153 -15.49 59.51 -6.23
CA LEU A 153 -15.01 60.15 -5.01
C LEU A 153 -13.78 61.05 -5.20
N THR A 154 -13.05 60.92 -6.32
CA THR A 154 -11.95 61.86 -6.68
C THR A 154 -12.43 63.24 -7.05
N ILE A 155 -13.71 63.40 -7.25
CA ILE A 155 -14.35 64.78 -7.50
C ILE A 155 -14.47 65.57 -6.21
N ILE A 156 -14.33 64.95 -5.07
CA ILE A 156 -14.49 65.66 -3.78
C ILE A 156 -13.15 65.60 -3.02
N GLY A 157 -12.36 66.70 -3.14
CA GLY A 157 -10.97 66.81 -2.65
C GLY A 157 -10.69 66.56 -1.15
N LEU A 158 -11.60 65.90 -0.44
CA LEU A 158 -11.48 65.56 1.00
C LEU A 158 -10.86 64.18 1.27
N LEU A 159 -10.55 63.38 0.23
CA LEU A 159 -10.18 61.99 0.41
C LEU A 159 -8.68 61.67 0.40
N ILE A 160 -7.83 62.58 -0.01
CA ILE A 160 -6.38 62.33 -0.07
C ILE A 160 -5.80 62.07 1.33
N GLY A 161 -6.22 62.83 2.33
CA GLY A 161 -5.77 62.60 3.70
C GLY A 161 -6.29 61.32 4.34
N MET A 162 -7.52 60.92 4.00
CA MET A 162 -8.14 59.67 4.48
C MET A 162 -7.59 58.46 3.77
N LEU A 163 -7.21 58.59 2.49
CA LEU A 163 -6.55 57.54 1.70
C LEU A 163 -5.14 57.24 2.21
N VAL A 164 -4.37 58.28 2.53
CA VAL A 164 -3.00 58.09 3.10
C VAL A 164 -3.06 57.46 4.49
N TYR A 165 -4.00 57.93 5.34
CA TYR A 165 -4.22 57.34 6.66
C TYR A 165 -4.68 55.86 6.56
N ARG A 166 -5.62 55.58 5.66
CA ARG A 166 -6.12 54.24 5.42
C ARG A 166 -5.07 53.35 4.77
N HIS A 167 -4.25 53.89 3.88
CA HIS A 167 -3.13 53.18 3.27
C HIS A 167 -2.06 52.81 4.31
N ASN A 168 -1.66 53.70 5.17
CA ASN A 168 -0.69 53.43 6.23
C ASN A 168 -1.26 52.48 7.30
N LYS A 169 -2.55 52.54 7.61
CA LYS A 169 -3.21 51.65 8.52
C LYS A 169 -3.39 50.26 7.91
N ASN A 170 -3.70 50.18 6.60
CA ASN A 170 -3.78 48.90 5.86
C ASN A 170 -2.41 48.26 5.66
N LEU A 171 -1.34 49.03 5.51
CA LEU A 171 0.02 48.49 5.48
C LEU A 171 0.41 47.87 6.82
N ARG A 172 0.15 48.56 7.93
CA ARG A 172 0.40 48.00 9.28
C ARG A 172 -0.48 46.77 9.59
N LEU A 173 -1.74 46.80 9.17
CA LEU A 173 -2.65 45.65 9.29
C LEU A 173 -2.25 44.50 8.37
N LYS A 174 -1.76 44.78 7.15
CA LYS A 174 -1.21 43.78 6.25
C LYS A 174 0.08 43.16 6.80
N GLU A 175 0.97 43.94 7.37
CA GLU A 175 2.17 43.42 8.03
C GLU A 175 1.82 42.55 9.24
N GLN A 176 0.89 43.02 10.09
CA GLN A 176 0.41 42.23 11.24
C GLN A 176 -0.36 40.99 10.78
N PHE A 177 -1.16 41.10 9.73
CA PHE A 177 -1.89 39.97 9.17
C PHE A 177 -0.96 38.98 8.47
N LEU A 178 0.09 39.45 7.77
CA LEU A 178 1.13 38.62 7.20
C LEU A 178 1.97 37.94 8.26
N GLN A 179 2.34 38.66 9.33
CA GLN A 179 3.03 38.07 10.48
C GLN A 179 2.16 37.05 11.22
N LEU A 180 0.87 37.36 11.37
CA LEU A 180 -0.09 36.40 11.98
C LEU A 180 -0.38 35.22 11.06
N GLN A 181 -0.46 35.46 9.74
CA GLN A 181 -0.58 34.39 8.75
C GLN A 181 0.71 33.52 8.66
N GLU A 182 1.87 34.19 8.73
CA GLU A 182 3.13 33.43 8.79
C GLU A 182 3.27 32.65 10.10
N ALA A 183 2.88 33.21 11.24
CA ALA A 183 2.85 32.53 12.53
C ALA A 183 1.81 31.39 12.54
N ARG A 184 0.59 31.64 11.99
CA ARG A 184 -0.44 30.60 11.81
C ARG A 184 -0.07 29.55 10.76
N ARG A 185 0.54 29.94 9.64
CA ARG A 185 1.09 28.99 8.66
C ARG A 185 2.14 28.07 9.29
N ARG A 186 2.93 28.62 10.23
CA ARG A 186 3.97 27.82 10.91
C ARG A 186 3.39 26.83 11.93
N THR A 187 2.26 27.09 12.54
CA THR A 187 1.78 26.24 13.65
C THR A 187 0.49 25.47 13.38
N GLU A 188 -0.56 26.03 12.83
CA GLU A 188 -1.86 25.32 12.73
C GLU A 188 -2.30 25.02 11.29
N ALA A 189 -2.20 25.98 10.37
CA ALA A 189 -2.62 25.78 8.98
C ALA A 189 -1.64 24.88 8.22
N GLY A 190 -0.34 24.95 8.51
CA GLY A 190 0.66 24.04 7.98
C GLY A 190 0.39 22.60 8.41
N GLN A 191 -0.01 22.40 9.66
CA GLN A 191 -0.35 21.05 10.18
C GLN A 191 -1.66 20.51 9.58
N ALA A 192 -2.69 21.35 9.44
CA ALA A 192 -3.97 20.91 8.87
C ALA A 192 -3.86 20.61 7.37
N ILE A 193 -3.17 21.46 6.61
CA ILE A 193 -2.90 21.24 5.18
C ILE A 193 -2.00 20.01 5.02
N ARG A 194 -0.99 19.85 5.87
CA ARG A 194 -0.12 18.69 5.88
C ARG A 194 -0.88 17.41 6.19
N ARG A 195 -1.75 17.42 7.22
CA ARG A 195 -2.60 16.26 7.56
C ARG A 195 -3.54 15.91 6.40
N ALA A 196 -4.22 16.88 5.83
CA ALA A 196 -5.11 16.66 4.69
C ALA A 196 -4.36 16.15 3.45
N PHE A 197 -3.19 16.71 3.17
CA PHE A 197 -2.33 16.30 2.07
C PHE A 197 -1.80 14.86 2.28
N VAL A 198 -1.27 14.57 3.46
CA VAL A 198 -0.76 13.24 3.82
C VAL A 198 -1.89 12.21 3.76
N THR A 199 -3.07 12.54 4.29
CA THR A 199 -4.24 11.64 4.22
C THR A 199 -4.66 11.39 2.78
N THR A 200 -4.72 12.42 1.95
CA THR A 200 -5.09 12.29 0.53
C THR A 200 -4.07 11.46 -0.26
N ILE A 201 -2.78 11.68 -0.02
CA ILE A 201 -1.72 10.90 -0.64
C ILE A 201 -1.75 9.46 -0.14
N GLN A 202 -1.92 9.26 1.16
CA GLN A 202 -2.02 7.94 1.76
C GLN A 202 -3.16 7.14 1.14
N GLU A 203 -4.33 7.74 0.98
CA GLU A 203 -5.48 7.11 0.32
C GLU A 203 -5.19 6.79 -1.15
N LYS A 204 -4.58 7.72 -1.90
CA LYS A 204 -4.25 7.51 -3.31
C LYS A 204 -3.14 6.49 -3.53
N LEU A 205 -2.15 6.41 -2.66
CA LEU A 205 -1.02 5.50 -2.79
C LEU A 205 -1.27 4.13 -2.16
N LYS A 206 -2.19 4.02 -1.19
CA LYS A 206 -2.52 2.74 -0.54
C LYS A 206 -2.88 1.64 -1.53
N SER A 207 -3.71 1.95 -2.50
CA SER A 207 -4.14 0.99 -3.51
C SER A 207 -3.00 0.55 -4.44
N PRO A 208 -2.26 1.45 -5.12
CA PRO A 208 -1.11 1.08 -5.94
C PRO A 208 -0.04 0.29 -5.19
N ILE A 209 0.27 0.69 -3.96
CA ILE A 209 1.25 -0.01 -3.12
C ILE A 209 0.79 -1.45 -2.85
N ASN A 210 -0.46 -1.64 -2.46
CA ASN A 210 -1.00 -2.97 -2.18
C ASN A 210 -1.05 -3.85 -3.42
N VAL A 211 -1.34 -3.28 -4.58
CA VAL A 211 -1.30 -4.00 -5.85
C VAL A 211 0.12 -4.48 -6.15
N LEU A 212 1.12 -3.59 -6.08
CA LEU A 212 2.51 -3.96 -6.32
C LEU A 212 3.00 -5.00 -5.31
N ARG A 213 2.69 -4.81 -4.01
CA ARG A 213 3.05 -5.78 -2.96
C ARG A 213 2.39 -7.13 -3.20
N GLY A 214 1.10 -7.14 -3.56
CA GLY A 214 0.36 -8.35 -3.85
C GLY A 214 0.94 -9.14 -5.03
N TYR A 215 1.26 -8.47 -6.13
CA TYR A 215 1.89 -9.12 -7.28
C TYR A 215 3.32 -9.55 -6.99
N ALA A 216 4.11 -8.75 -6.28
CA ALA A 216 5.45 -9.13 -5.86
C ALA A 216 5.41 -10.43 -5.02
N ARG A 217 4.46 -10.54 -4.09
CA ARG A 217 4.26 -11.73 -3.27
C ARG A 217 3.89 -12.95 -4.10
N ILE A 218 2.91 -12.80 -5.03
CA ILE A 218 2.48 -13.89 -5.90
C ILE A 218 3.62 -14.34 -6.81
N PHE A 219 4.37 -13.40 -7.38
CA PHE A 219 5.48 -13.71 -8.30
C PHE A 219 6.73 -14.23 -7.58
N ASN A 220 6.85 -13.96 -6.29
CA ASN A 220 7.91 -14.56 -5.47
C ASN A 220 7.72 -16.07 -5.25
N ASN A 221 6.50 -16.59 -5.44
CA ASN A 221 6.24 -18.02 -5.41
C ASN A 221 6.70 -18.68 -6.72
N PRO A 222 7.71 -19.58 -6.68
CA PRO A 222 8.22 -20.24 -7.88
C PRO A 222 7.19 -21.16 -8.56
N ASP A 223 6.25 -21.72 -7.79
CA ASP A 223 5.22 -22.61 -8.28
C ASP A 223 4.07 -21.89 -8.99
N PHE A 224 4.00 -20.55 -8.82
CA PHE A 224 2.96 -19.76 -9.45
C PHE A 224 3.41 -19.27 -10.83
N ILE A 225 2.84 -19.82 -11.88
CA ILE A 225 3.11 -19.40 -13.27
C ILE A 225 1.81 -18.92 -13.92
N LEU A 226 1.83 -17.66 -14.36
CA LEU A 226 0.71 -17.10 -15.14
C LEU A 226 0.65 -17.76 -16.52
N LYS A 227 -0.58 -18.11 -16.95
CA LYS A 227 -0.83 -18.54 -18.33
C LYS A 227 -0.46 -17.40 -19.29
N PRO A 228 0.09 -17.69 -20.46
CA PRO A 228 0.48 -16.69 -21.44
C PRO A 228 -0.63 -15.67 -21.76
N SER A 229 -1.87 -16.14 -21.89
CA SER A 229 -3.04 -15.29 -22.19
C SER A 229 -3.43 -14.32 -21.07
N GLU A 230 -3.02 -14.57 -19.83
CA GLU A 230 -3.34 -13.74 -18.66
C GLU A 230 -2.28 -12.70 -18.38
N ARG A 231 -1.04 -12.91 -18.86
CA ARG A 231 0.11 -12.04 -18.61
C ARG A 231 -0.19 -10.57 -18.94
N PRO A 232 -0.66 -10.20 -20.13
CA PRO A 232 -0.86 -8.79 -20.48
C PRO A 232 -1.83 -8.08 -19.55
N LYS A 233 -2.88 -8.77 -19.12
CA LYS A 233 -3.89 -8.18 -18.22
C LYS A 233 -3.31 -7.90 -16.83
N ARG A 234 -2.57 -8.87 -16.26
CA ARG A 234 -1.98 -8.74 -14.92
C ARG A 234 -0.87 -7.69 -14.87
N TYR A 235 -0.04 -7.64 -15.91
CA TYR A 235 1.02 -6.64 -15.98
C TYR A 235 0.51 -5.22 -16.27
N LYS A 236 -0.66 -5.06 -16.89
CA LYS A 236 -1.35 -3.75 -16.97
C LYS A 236 -1.73 -3.20 -15.61
N ASP A 237 -2.15 -4.05 -14.68
CA ASP A 237 -2.47 -3.62 -13.31
C ASP A 237 -1.21 -3.14 -12.56
N ILE A 238 -0.08 -3.84 -12.76
CA ILE A 238 1.22 -3.46 -12.23
C ILE A 238 1.68 -2.13 -12.82
N LEU A 239 1.62 -2.01 -14.13
CA LEU A 239 1.99 -0.80 -14.88
C LEU A 239 1.17 0.42 -14.44
N ALA A 240 -0.15 0.27 -14.33
CA ALA A 240 -1.03 1.33 -13.86
C ALA A 240 -0.68 1.77 -12.44
N SER A 241 -0.35 0.82 -11.55
CA SER A 241 0.05 1.11 -10.18
C SER A 241 1.40 1.80 -10.10
N ALA A 242 2.38 1.36 -10.90
CA ALA A 242 3.70 1.98 -10.96
C ALA A 242 3.61 3.44 -11.47
N ARG A 243 2.87 3.68 -12.55
CA ARG A 243 2.64 5.03 -13.09
C ARG A 243 1.89 5.95 -12.12
N ALA A 244 0.95 5.38 -11.35
CA ALA A 244 0.26 6.14 -10.33
C ALA A 244 1.20 6.58 -9.20
N ILE A 245 2.12 5.71 -8.77
CA ILE A 245 3.15 6.05 -7.79
C ILE A 245 4.08 7.11 -8.38
N GLU A 246 4.56 6.93 -9.60
CA GLU A 246 5.42 7.89 -10.30
C GLU A 246 4.81 9.29 -10.33
N SER A 247 3.54 9.41 -10.71
CA SER A 247 2.85 10.70 -10.82
C SER A 247 2.68 11.45 -9.49
N LEU A 248 2.72 10.73 -8.38
CA LEU A 248 2.57 11.29 -7.04
C LEU A 248 3.88 11.51 -6.30
N MET A 249 5.02 11.03 -6.85
CA MET A 249 6.32 11.14 -6.19
C MET A 249 6.79 12.58 -6.00
N ASP A 250 6.79 13.38 -7.07
CA ASP A 250 7.23 14.78 -6.99
C ASP A 250 6.41 15.60 -5.99
N PRO A 251 5.06 15.57 -6.01
CA PRO A 251 4.25 16.24 -5.00
C PRO A 251 4.54 15.78 -3.56
N VAL A 252 4.80 14.48 -3.37
CA VAL A 252 5.13 13.91 -2.06
C VAL A 252 6.45 14.49 -1.56
N LEU A 253 7.51 14.39 -2.35
CA LEU A 253 8.85 14.84 -1.99
C LEU A 253 8.93 16.37 -1.81
N ASP A 254 8.19 17.14 -2.62
CA ASP A 254 8.06 18.59 -2.46
C ASP A 254 7.36 18.98 -1.15
N SER A 255 6.40 18.19 -0.71
CA SER A 255 5.76 18.40 0.59
C SER A 255 6.72 18.11 1.75
N TYR A 256 7.62 17.15 1.60
CA TYR A 256 8.67 16.87 2.57
C TYR A 256 9.68 18.01 2.67
N ALA A 257 10.16 18.52 1.54
CA ALA A 257 11.15 19.60 1.49
C ALA A 257 10.62 20.91 2.12
N ARG A 258 9.31 21.15 2.03
CA ARG A 258 8.63 22.34 2.58
C ARG A 258 8.17 22.17 4.02
N GLY A 259 8.26 20.99 4.60
CA GLY A 259 7.80 20.69 5.96
C GLY A 259 8.87 20.91 7.03
N THR A 260 8.45 20.86 8.31
CA THR A 260 9.33 20.98 9.49
C THR A 260 10.38 19.87 9.63
N VAL A 261 10.37 18.86 8.77
CA VAL A 261 11.35 17.75 8.77
C VAL A 261 12.62 18.11 8.01
N GLY A 262 12.69 19.27 7.37
CA GLY A 262 13.93 19.81 6.82
C GLY A 262 14.73 18.82 5.97
N ILE A 263 14.07 18.10 5.04
CA ILE A 263 14.81 17.33 4.06
C ILE A 263 15.57 18.32 3.20
N SER A 264 16.87 18.20 3.16
CA SER A 264 17.73 18.99 2.27
C SER A 264 17.43 18.65 0.80
N ASP A 265 17.77 19.56 -0.11
CA ASP A 265 17.63 19.28 -1.54
C ASP A 265 18.48 18.07 -1.98
N GLU A 266 19.60 17.80 -1.30
CA GLU A 266 20.43 16.61 -1.53
C GLU A 266 19.71 15.33 -1.11
N GLU A 267 19.08 15.32 0.06
CA GLU A 267 18.30 14.16 0.55
C GLU A 267 17.07 13.89 -0.32
N LYS A 268 16.41 14.95 -0.81
CA LYS A 268 15.34 14.85 -1.79
C LYS A 268 15.82 14.17 -3.08
N LEU A 269 16.98 14.58 -3.58
CA LEU A 269 17.57 13.98 -4.78
C LEU A 269 17.88 12.49 -4.58
N VAL A 270 18.46 12.13 -3.43
CA VAL A 270 18.73 10.73 -3.07
C VAL A 270 17.44 9.90 -3.02
N CYS A 271 16.36 10.44 -2.47
CA CYS A 271 15.04 9.78 -2.46
C CYS A 271 14.50 9.58 -3.87
N MET A 272 14.59 10.61 -4.70
CA MET A 272 14.12 10.53 -6.09
C MET A 272 14.87 9.46 -6.87
N ASP A 273 16.19 9.44 -6.80
CA ASP A 273 17.00 8.47 -7.53
C ASP A 273 16.75 7.04 -7.06
N ALA A 274 16.64 6.84 -5.76
CA ALA A 274 16.41 5.52 -5.18
C ALA A 274 15.03 4.92 -5.54
N LEU A 275 14.01 5.76 -5.79
CA LEU A 275 12.67 5.31 -6.21
C LEU A 275 12.51 5.32 -7.73
N ARG A 276 13.08 6.29 -8.43
CA ARG A 276 12.91 6.47 -9.87
C ARG A 276 13.49 5.32 -10.68
N SER A 277 14.70 4.86 -10.30
CA SER A 277 15.35 3.76 -11.01
C SER A 277 14.52 2.46 -10.98
N PRO A 278 14.11 1.91 -9.82
CA PRO A 278 13.29 0.71 -9.78
C PRO A 278 11.88 0.93 -10.40
N LEU A 279 11.31 2.13 -10.32
CA LEU A 279 10.04 2.46 -10.97
C LEU A 279 10.16 2.37 -12.50
N LEU A 280 11.16 3.00 -13.09
CA LEU A 280 11.39 2.96 -14.53
C LEU A 280 11.66 1.55 -15.02
N THR A 281 12.46 0.78 -14.27
CA THR A 281 12.72 -0.63 -14.59
C THR A 281 11.45 -1.46 -14.54
N LEU A 282 10.64 -1.28 -13.51
CA LEU A 282 9.34 -1.95 -13.34
C LEU A 282 8.37 -1.62 -14.49
N ILE A 283 8.28 -0.35 -14.87
CA ILE A 283 7.47 0.12 -15.99
C ILE A 283 7.93 -0.54 -17.28
N ASN A 284 9.22 -0.43 -17.61
CA ASN A 284 9.78 -0.95 -18.86
C ASN A 284 9.61 -2.47 -18.98
N MET A 285 9.95 -3.23 -17.91
CA MET A 285 9.77 -4.68 -17.91
C MET A 285 8.31 -5.09 -18.06
N SER A 286 7.40 -4.35 -17.41
CA SER A 286 5.96 -4.62 -17.52
C SER A 286 5.45 -4.35 -18.92
N GLU A 287 5.90 -3.29 -19.59
CA GLU A 287 5.58 -2.97 -20.97
C GLU A 287 6.07 -4.05 -21.94
N VAL A 288 7.32 -4.51 -21.79
CA VAL A 288 7.87 -5.61 -22.61
C VAL A 288 7.01 -6.88 -22.47
N ILE A 289 6.55 -7.22 -21.27
CA ILE A 289 5.70 -8.40 -21.06
C ILE A 289 4.31 -8.20 -21.67
N ILE A 290 3.75 -6.99 -21.60
CA ILE A 290 2.46 -6.64 -22.20
C ILE A 290 2.55 -6.71 -23.72
N ASP A 291 3.57 -6.11 -24.30
CA ASP A 291 3.78 -6.03 -25.75
C ASP A 291 4.08 -7.42 -26.35
N GLY A 292 4.76 -8.26 -25.59
CA GLY A 292 4.99 -9.67 -25.96
C GLY A 292 3.71 -10.49 -26.05
N ASN A 293 2.59 -9.98 -25.57
CA ASN A 293 1.23 -10.55 -25.68
C ASN A 293 1.16 -12.07 -25.40
N GLY A 294 1.94 -12.53 -24.43
CA GLY A 294 2.03 -13.95 -24.04
C GLY A 294 2.97 -14.80 -24.91
N LEU A 295 3.61 -14.24 -25.93
CA LEU A 295 4.49 -14.94 -26.88
C LEU A 295 5.96 -14.96 -26.46
N LEU A 296 6.31 -14.29 -25.35
CA LEU A 296 7.68 -14.28 -24.84
C LEU A 296 8.18 -15.70 -24.54
N PRO A 297 9.44 -16.03 -24.92
CA PRO A 297 10.10 -17.26 -24.51
C PRO A 297 10.03 -17.46 -22.98
N HIS A 298 9.95 -18.70 -22.54
CA HIS A 298 9.77 -19.01 -21.12
C HIS A 298 10.89 -18.39 -20.24
N ASP A 299 12.12 -18.58 -20.65
CA ASP A 299 13.29 -18.10 -19.88
C ASP A 299 13.35 -16.57 -19.81
N GLU A 300 13.07 -15.89 -20.91
CA GLU A 300 12.99 -14.43 -20.97
C GLU A 300 11.86 -13.89 -20.08
N TYR A 301 10.68 -14.52 -20.17
CA TYR A 301 9.57 -14.18 -19.29
C TYR A 301 9.93 -14.36 -17.82
N MET A 302 10.61 -15.45 -17.45
CA MET A 302 10.99 -15.71 -16.06
C MET A 302 12.00 -14.68 -15.54
N GLN A 303 12.95 -14.24 -16.38
CA GLN A 303 13.89 -13.18 -16.02
C GLN A 303 13.17 -11.83 -15.80
N LEU A 304 12.30 -11.43 -16.74
CA LEU A 304 11.51 -10.21 -16.61
C LEU A 304 10.58 -10.27 -15.39
N ARG A 305 9.93 -11.40 -15.17
CA ARG A 305 9.09 -11.63 -13.99
C ARG A 305 9.85 -11.45 -12.68
N ALA A 306 11.06 -12.01 -12.59
CA ALA A 306 11.92 -11.85 -11.41
C ALA A 306 12.30 -10.39 -11.17
N GLY A 307 12.65 -9.66 -12.23
CA GLY A 307 12.90 -8.22 -12.18
C GLY A 307 11.68 -7.43 -11.72
N VAL A 308 10.51 -7.70 -12.31
CA VAL A 308 9.24 -7.07 -11.89
C VAL A 308 8.93 -7.37 -10.42
N CYS A 309 9.11 -8.61 -9.98
CA CYS A 309 8.89 -9.01 -8.59
C CYS A 309 9.77 -8.17 -7.64
N ARG A 310 11.06 -8.11 -7.92
CA ARG A 310 12.03 -7.36 -7.12
C ARG A 310 11.71 -5.87 -7.06
N ASP A 311 11.49 -5.25 -8.22
CA ASP A 311 11.32 -3.81 -8.28
C ASP A 311 9.93 -3.38 -7.81
N ALA A 312 8.89 -4.19 -8.02
CA ALA A 312 7.58 -3.98 -7.42
C ALA A 312 7.62 -4.03 -5.87
N TYR A 313 8.37 -5.00 -5.31
CA TYR A 313 8.57 -5.07 -3.86
C TYR A 313 9.31 -3.83 -3.34
N ARG A 314 10.42 -3.44 -4.00
CA ARG A 314 11.22 -2.27 -3.62
C ARG A 314 10.40 -0.99 -3.63
N VAL A 315 9.71 -0.73 -4.73
CA VAL A 315 8.87 0.46 -4.90
C VAL A 315 7.76 0.47 -3.86
N ALA A 316 7.03 -0.64 -3.68
CA ALA A 316 5.94 -0.72 -2.73
C ALA A 316 6.41 -0.51 -1.29
N THR A 317 7.51 -1.15 -0.89
CA THR A 317 8.06 -1.04 0.47
C THR A 317 8.62 0.35 0.73
N SER A 318 9.44 0.88 -0.18
CA SER A 318 10.03 2.22 -0.01
C SER A 318 8.98 3.33 0.00
N THR A 319 7.97 3.24 -0.87
CA THR A 319 6.86 4.21 -0.89
C THR A 319 6.02 4.11 0.39
N HIS A 320 5.72 2.91 0.86
CA HIS A 320 5.00 2.70 2.11
C HIS A 320 5.77 3.25 3.32
N GLN A 321 7.06 2.93 3.43
CA GLN A 321 7.93 3.45 4.49
C GLN A 321 8.02 4.98 4.45
N LEU A 322 8.11 5.58 3.26
CA LEU A 322 8.13 7.02 3.09
C LEU A 322 6.84 7.68 3.61
N ILE A 323 5.69 7.10 3.28
CA ILE A 323 4.38 7.57 3.77
C ILE A 323 4.31 7.48 5.29
N LEU A 324 4.63 6.33 5.88
CA LEU A 324 4.61 6.15 7.33
C LEU A 324 5.59 7.11 8.02
N PHE A 325 6.78 7.28 7.46
CA PHE A 325 7.77 8.21 7.98
C PHE A 325 7.28 9.66 8.00
N SER A 326 6.41 10.03 7.03
CA SER A 326 5.77 11.36 7.01
C SER A 326 4.66 11.53 8.04
N ILE A 327 3.92 10.44 8.28
CA ILE A 327 2.78 10.46 9.19
C ILE A 327 3.25 10.55 10.63
N TYR A 328 4.19 9.66 11.01
CA TYR A 328 4.66 9.51 12.38
C TYR A 328 5.84 10.42 12.71
N ASN A 329 5.70 11.70 12.34
CA ASN A 329 6.60 12.75 12.77
C ASN A 329 6.00 13.43 14.01
N ASP A 330 6.73 13.46 15.09
CA ASP A 330 6.63 14.05 16.44
C ASP A 330 5.26 14.45 17.06
N ASP A 331 4.19 14.68 16.24
CA ASP A 331 2.91 15.24 16.72
C ASP A 331 1.66 14.38 16.46
N ILE A 332 1.79 13.17 15.90
CA ILE A 332 0.62 12.32 15.65
C ILE A 332 0.51 11.27 16.75
N PRO A 333 -0.60 11.28 17.51
CA PRO A 333 -0.80 10.28 18.53
C PRO A 333 -0.85 8.87 17.94
N SER A 334 -0.16 7.93 18.58
CA SER A 334 -0.24 6.51 18.28
C SER A 334 -1.70 6.03 18.31
N PRO A 335 -2.09 5.08 17.47
CA PRO A 335 -3.38 4.40 17.62
C PRO A 335 -3.56 3.85 19.05
N LYS A 336 -4.81 3.75 19.49
CA LYS A 336 -5.09 3.19 20.80
C LYS A 336 -4.51 1.76 20.87
N PRO A 337 -3.82 1.41 21.97
CA PRO A 337 -3.32 0.06 22.13
C PRO A 337 -4.47 -0.92 22.39
N ASP A 338 -4.31 -2.13 21.86
CA ASP A 338 -5.13 -3.29 22.15
C ASP A 338 -4.32 -4.27 23.00
N ARG A 339 -5.00 -5.08 23.81
CA ARG A 339 -4.36 -6.10 24.63
C ARG A 339 -4.28 -7.43 23.87
N ILE A 340 -3.07 -7.84 23.52
CA ILE A 340 -2.82 -9.00 22.67
C ILE A 340 -1.70 -9.85 23.27
N GLY A 341 -1.71 -11.17 23.03
CA GLY A 341 -0.63 -12.07 23.42
C GLY A 341 0.69 -11.73 22.72
N LEU A 342 1.77 -11.58 23.46
CA LEU A 342 3.08 -11.19 22.90
C LEU A 342 3.57 -12.21 21.86
N ASN A 343 3.57 -13.51 22.20
CA ASN A 343 3.98 -14.57 21.30
C ASN A 343 3.03 -14.66 20.08
N GLU A 344 1.74 -14.45 20.28
CA GLU A 344 0.73 -14.44 19.21
C GLU A 344 1.02 -13.34 18.17
N VAL A 345 1.30 -12.13 18.62
CA VAL A 345 1.68 -11.00 17.75
C VAL A 345 2.89 -11.36 16.91
N VAL A 346 3.95 -11.87 17.53
CA VAL A 346 5.19 -12.22 16.84
C VAL A 346 4.96 -13.34 15.83
N HIS A 347 4.23 -14.38 16.21
CA HIS A 347 3.85 -15.46 15.28
C HIS A 347 3.02 -14.95 14.11
N SER A 348 2.05 -14.07 14.37
CA SER A 348 1.22 -13.46 13.31
C SER A 348 2.08 -12.67 12.33
N ILE A 349 3.05 -11.90 12.83
CA ILE A 349 3.95 -11.10 12.00
C ILE A 349 4.84 -12.01 11.14
N LEU A 350 5.47 -13.03 11.74
CA LEU A 350 6.31 -13.98 11.00
C LEU A 350 5.52 -14.75 9.94
N ASN A 351 4.31 -15.17 10.26
CA ASN A 351 3.45 -15.88 9.31
C ASN A 351 2.94 -14.99 8.17
N SER A 352 2.83 -13.69 8.40
CA SER A 352 2.41 -12.71 7.40
C SER A 352 3.58 -12.10 6.63
N TYR A 353 4.81 -12.28 7.12
CA TYR A 353 6.00 -11.71 6.51
C TYR A 353 6.34 -12.40 5.19
N ASP A 354 6.49 -11.62 4.16
CA ASP A 354 6.95 -12.10 2.85
C ASP A 354 8.46 -11.94 2.75
N LEU A 355 9.13 -13.04 2.43
CA LEU A 355 10.56 -13.00 2.18
C LEU A 355 10.91 -11.95 1.12
N HIS A 356 11.94 -11.18 1.38
CA HIS A 356 12.46 -10.21 0.42
C HIS A 356 12.86 -10.92 -0.89
N PRO A 357 12.52 -10.38 -2.07
CA PRO A 357 12.85 -11.01 -3.36
C PRO A 357 14.32 -11.33 -3.54
N SER A 358 15.22 -10.55 -2.92
CA SER A 358 16.66 -10.82 -2.97
C SER A 358 17.07 -12.13 -2.31
N ALA A 359 16.31 -12.65 -1.36
CA ALA A 359 16.57 -13.95 -0.76
C ALA A 359 16.33 -15.07 -1.78
N VAL A 360 15.26 -14.96 -2.57
CA VAL A 360 14.92 -15.90 -3.64
C VAL A 360 15.95 -15.86 -4.77
N GLU A 361 16.35 -14.65 -5.23
CA GLU A 361 17.38 -14.46 -6.26
C GLU A 361 18.72 -15.10 -5.88
N LYS A 362 19.11 -15.01 -4.61
CA LYS A 362 20.35 -15.58 -4.10
C LYS A 362 20.23 -17.07 -3.78
N GLN A 363 19.10 -17.70 -4.13
CA GLN A 363 18.78 -19.10 -3.80
C GLN A 363 18.99 -19.44 -2.31
N ARG A 364 18.79 -18.43 -1.45
CA ARG A 364 18.89 -18.61 0.00
C ARG A 364 17.54 -19.08 0.53
N VAL A 365 17.58 -20.19 1.24
CA VAL A 365 16.45 -20.57 2.11
C VAL A 365 16.61 -19.79 3.40
N LEU A 366 16.01 -18.61 3.46
CA LEU A 366 15.95 -17.87 4.72
C LEU A 366 14.91 -18.52 5.62
N VAL A 367 15.37 -19.13 6.68
CA VAL A 367 14.48 -19.69 7.72
C VAL A 367 14.25 -18.59 8.74
N THR A 368 13.01 -18.17 8.91
CA THR A 368 12.62 -17.33 10.03
C THR A 368 12.40 -18.21 11.25
N GLU A 369 13.28 -18.08 12.24
CA GLU A 369 13.16 -18.80 13.50
C GLU A 369 12.54 -17.89 14.57
N PHE A 370 11.66 -18.45 15.40
CA PHE A 370 11.15 -17.77 16.59
C PHE A 370 11.60 -18.50 17.85
N LYS A 371 12.21 -17.75 18.78
CA LYS A 371 12.57 -18.24 20.09
C LYS A 371 11.97 -17.32 21.15
N THR A 372 11.35 -17.91 22.16
CA THR A 372 10.77 -17.14 23.26
C THR A 372 11.11 -17.76 24.61
N GLU A 373 11.43 -16.89 25.56
CA GLU A 373 11.55 -17.20 26.99
C GLU A 373 10.32 -16.70 27.76
N VAL A 374 9.36 -16.09 27.02
CA VAL A 374 8.13 -15.52 27.57
C VAL A 374 7.02 -16.54 27.51
N ALA A 375 6.25 -16.67 28.58
CA ALA A 375 5.12 -17.58 28.63
C ALA A 375 4.01 -17.17 27.64
N ASP A 376 3.26 -18.14 27.12
CA ASP A 376 2.25 -17.92 26.08
C ASP A 376 1.04 -17.11 26.54
N ASP A 377 0.82 -17.02 27.87
CA ASP A 377 -0.28 -16.26 28.49
C ASP A 377 0.06 -14.78 28.74
N VAL A 378 1.27 -14.36 28.37
CA VAL A 378 1.69 -12.96 28.52
C VAL A 378 0.96 -12.08 27.55
N MET A 379 0.22 -11.11 28.10
CA MET A 379 -0.55 -10.12 27.36
C MET A 379 0.11 -8.75 27.45
N VAL A 380 0.30 -8.11 26.32
CA VAL A 380 0.90 -6.77 26.21
C VAL A 380 -0.06 -5.78 25.57
N ASN A 381 0.11 -4.50 25.90
CA ASN A 381 -0.61 -3.42 25.27
C ASN A 381 0.18 -2.95 24.03
N THR A 382 -0.34 -3.27 22.87
CA THR A 382 0.30 -2.90 21.60
C THR A 382 -0.73 -2.41 20.58
N ASN A 383 -0.27 -1.94 19.45
CA ASN A 383 -1.10 -1.47 18.35
C ASN A 383 -0.50 -1.91 17.00
N PRO A 384 -1.21 -1.71 15.88
CA PRO A 384 -0.74 -2.14 14.54
C PRO A 384 0.62 -1.59 14.12
N LEU A 385 1.13 -0.52 14.76
CA LEU A 385 2.45 0.04 14.44
C LEU A 385 3.59 -0.88 14.84
N LEU A 386 3.37 -1.77 15.81
CA LEU A 386 4.37 -2.79 16.17
C LEU A 386 4.65 -3.71 14.98
N GLN A 387 3.63 -4.09 14.22
CA GLN A 387 3.80 -4.88 13.00
C GLN A 387 4.66 -4.14 11.97
N GLU A 388 4.38 -2.85 11.74
CA GLU A 388 5.16 -2.04 10.79
C GLU A 388 6.60 -1.86 11.24
N LEU A 389 6.83 -1.64 12.55
CA LEU A 389 8.17 -1.57 13.12
C LEU A 389 8.95 -2.88 12.90
N LEU A 390 8.36 -4.01 13.27
CA LEU A 390 9.01 -5.31 13.13
C LEU A 390 9.23 -5.70 11.67
N ASN A 391 8.33 -5.34 10.76
CA ASN A 391 8.52 -5.50 9.33
C ASN A 391 9.74 -4.71 8.82
N CYS A 392 9.98 -3.49 9.31
CA CYS A 392 11.20 -2.74 8.96
C CYS A 392 12.47 -3.46 9.40
N LEU A 393 12.45 -4.08 10.58
CA LEU A 393 13.58 -4.85 11.10
C LEU A 393 13.78 -6.17 10.36
N LEU A 394 12.70 -6.87 10.03
CA LEU A 394 12.73 -8.10 9.24
C LEU A 394 13.24 -7.85 7.82
N ASP A 395 12.74 -6.80 7.16
CA ASP A 395 13.24 -6.37 5.84
C ASP A 395 14.74 -6.09 5.86
N ASN A 396 15.19 -5.41 6.92
CA ASN A 396 16.61 -5.12 7.09
C ASN A 396 17.41 -6.40 7.31
N ALA A 397 16.96 -7.29 8.18
CA ALA A 397 17.61 -8.56 8.47
C ALA A 397 17.68 -9.46 7.23
N ASP A 398 16.58 -9.60 6.48
CA ASP A 398 16.52 -10.40 5.24
C ASP A 398 17.44 -9.84 4.15
N LYS A 399 17.49 -8.54 4.02
CA LYS A 399 18.33 -7.85 3.03
C LYS A 399 19.82 -8.08 3.27
N TYR A 400 20.26 -8.00 4.53
CA TYR A 400 21.68 -8.05 4.89
C TYR A 400 22.16 -9.40 5.38
N ALA A 401 21.28 -10.38 5.56
CA ALA A 401 21.69 -11.72 5.90
C ALA A 401 22.62 -12.32 4.85
N THR A 402 23.74 -12.87 5.29
CA THR A 402 24.70 -13.62 4.45
C THR A 402 24.51 -15.12 4.60
N GLY A 403 23.87 -15.58 5.65
CA GLY A 403 23.61 -16.97 6.01
C GLY A 403 22.16 -17.24 6.41
N GLY A 404 21.90 -18.48 6.71
CA GLY A 404 20.65 -19.22 6.73
C GLY A 404 19.48 -18.75 7.57
N SER A 405 19.60 -17.98 8.65
CA SER A 405 18.41 -17.66 9.47
C SER A 405 18.30 -16.21 9.90
N VAL A 406 17.08 -15.72 9.89
CA VAL A 406 16.66 -14.54 10.64
C VAL A 406 15.97 -15.02 11.90
N LEU A 407 16.52 -14.70 13.06
CA LEU A 407 15.98 -15.09 14.35
C LEU A 407 15.23 -13.91 14.97
N MET A 408 13.97 -14.12 15.29
CA MET A 408 13.19 -13.24 16.16
C MET A 408 13.08 -13.88 17.54
N SER A 409 13.33 -13.11 18.60
CA SER A 409 13.20 -13.64 19.97
C SER A 409 12.51 -12.66 20.90
N CYS A 410 11.76 -13.22 21.88
CA CYS A 410 11.14 -12.47 22.96
C CYS A 410 11.77 -12.85 24.29
N HIS A 411 12.01 -11.86 25.15
CA HIS A 411 12.51 -12.06 26.50
C HIS A 411 11.94 -11.02 27.47
N ALA A 412 11.91 -11.38 28.76
CA ALA A 412 11.47 -10.48 29.80
C ALA A 412 12.64 -9.61 30.28
N ASN A 413 12.38 -8.33 30.49
CA ASN A 413 13.32 -7.41 31.10
C ASN A 413 13.20 -7.45 32.62
N ALA A 414 14.25 -7.00 33.30
CA ALA A 414 14.27 -6.95 34.77
C ALA A 414 13.26 -5.98 35.42
N ASP A 415 12.76 -5.02 34.64
CA ASP A 415 11.77 -4.01 35.02
C ASP A 415 10.31 -4.47 34.85
N GLY A 416 10.08 -5.71 34.42
CA GLY A 416 8.75 -6.27 34.18
C GLY A 416 8.17 -5.93 32.81
N THR A 417 8.93 -5.26 31.93
CA THR A 417 8.61 -5.09 30.53
C THR A 417 9.18 -6.23 29.69
N TYR A 418 8.82 -6.25 28.42
CA TYR A 418 9.31 -7.26 27.47
C TYR A 418 10.12 -6.59 26.35
N ALA A 419 10.99 -7.39 25.75
CA ALA A 419 11.74 -7.00 24.58
C ALA A 419 11.58 -8.01 23.45
N ILE A 420 11.54 -7.50 22.23
CA ILE A 420 11.59 -8.29 21.00
C ILE A 420 12.91 -7.97 20.31
N SER A 421 13.66 -9.00 19.93
CA SER A 421 14.86 -8.81 19.13
C SER A 421 14.73 -9.47 17.78
N VAL A 422 15.32 -8.83 16.75
CA VAL A 422 15.48 -9.35 15.40
C VAL A 422 16.97 -9.42 15.10
N SER A 423 17.47 -10.60 14.80
CA SER A 423 18.88 -10.81 14.47
C SER A 423 19.07 -11.62 13.20
N ASN A 424 20.14 -11.33 12.49
CA ASN A 424 20.57 -12.06 11.31
C ASN A 424 22.08 -12.28 11.33
N GLU A 425 22.51 -13.35 10.70
CA GLU A 425 23.92 -13.55 10.38
C GLU A 425 24.31 -12.62 9.23
N GLY A 426 25.45 -11.95 9.35
CA GLY A 426 25.91 -11.03 8.32
C GLY A 426 26.91 -10.00 8.83
N PRO A 427 27.10 -8.90 8.12
CA PRO A 427 28.02 -7.85 8.50
C PRO A 427 27.65 -7.28 9.88
N VAL A 428 28.64 -7.08 10.72
CA VAL A 428 28.48 -6.40 12.00
C VAL A 428 28.53 -4.90 11.77
N ILE A 429 27.57 -4.17 12.34
CA ILE A 429 27.54 -2.71 12.30
C ILE A 429 28.53 -2.17 13.34
N PRO A 430 29.49 -1.32 12.97
CA PRO A 430 30.44 -0.73 13.91
C PRO A 430 29.72 0.11 14.99
N ALA A 431 30.27 0.12 16.20
CA ALA A 431 29.74 0.92 17.30
C ALA A 431 29.69 2.43 16.96
N SER A 432 30.60 2.92 16.10
CA SER A 432 30.60 4.31 15.61
C SER A 432 29.36 4.68 14.81
N ASP A 433 28.71 3.70 14.20
CA ASP A 433 27.53 3.89 13.36
C ASP A 433 26.22 3.51 14.06
N ALA A 434 26.29 2.98 15.29
CA ALA A 434 25.15 2.44 16.03
C ALA A 434 23.97 3.42 16.21
N GLU A 435 24.24 4.70 16.39
CA GLU A 435 23.23 5.76 16.43
C GLU A 435 22.94 6.32 15.04
N ARG A 436 23.96 6.47 14.21
CA ARG A 436 23.87 7.08 12.90
C ARG A 436 22.98 6.29 11.91
N ILE A 437 22.89 4.97 12.05
CA ILE A 437 21.99 4.13 11.23
C ILE A 437 20.51 4.46 11.40
N PHE A 438 20.13 5.15 12.47
CA PHE A 438 18.78 5.62 12.72
C PHE A 438 18.54 7.06 12.19
N ASP A 439 19.55 7.71 11.62
CA ASP A 439 19.37 8.99 10.97
C ASP A 439 18.74 8.78 9.58
N PRO A 440 17.79 9.64 9.18
CA PRO A 440 17.14 9.51 7.88
C PRO A 440 18.14 9.58 6.73
N PHE A 441 17.94 8.75 5.71
CA PHE A 441 18.72 8.68 4.47
C PHE A 441 20.16 8.22 4.64
N VAL A 442 20.58 7.82 5.84
CA VAL A 442 21.89 7.24 6.07
C VAL A 442 21.97 5.82 5.53
N ARG A 443 23.03 5.52 4.81
CA ARG A 443 23.36 4.20 4.25
C ARG A 443 24.81 3.90 4.53
N LEU A 444 25.12 2.70 5.01
CA LEU A 444 26.49 2.26 5.26
C LEU A 444 27.17 1.74 3.99
N SER A 445 26.40 1.31 3.00
CA SER A 445 26.90 0.88 1.68
C SER A 445 26.32 1.79 0.58
N PRO A 446 27.16 2.38 -0.29
CA PRO A 446 26.71 3.22 -1.39
C PRO A 446 26.02 2.44 -2.52
N ASP A 447 26.30 1.14 -2.65
CA ASP A 447 25.80 0.31 -3.75
C ASP A 447 24.35 -0.16 -3.56
N GLU A 448 23.70 0.24 -2.47
CA GLU A 448 22.38 -0.21 -2.13
C GLU A 448 21.29 0.76 -2.59
N HIS A 449 20.35 0.23 -3.36
CA HIS A 449 19.18 0.93 -3.85
C HIS A 449 18.08 1.02 -2.78
N SER A 450 18.39 1.46 -1.56
CA SER A 450 17.44 1.66 -0.49
C SER A 450 17.36 3.13 -0.10
N LEU A 451 16.21 3.56 0.41
CA LEU A 451 16.00 4.95 0.84
C LEU A 451 16.76 5.34 2.11
N GLY A 452 17.23 4.36 2.90
CA GLY A 452 17.77 4.63 4.23
C GLY A 452 16.74 5.15 5.23
N ILE A 453 15.46 4.78 5.07
CA ILE A 453 14.35 5.25 5.91
C ILE A 453 13.85 4.14 6.86
N GLY A 454 14.12 2.87 6.58
CA GLY A 454 13.55 1.75 7.34
C GLY A 454 13.86 1.79 8.84
N LEU A 455 15.12 1.93 9.21
CA LEU A 455 15.55 2.03 10.61
C LEU A 455 15.11 3.35 11.28
N PRO A 456 15.26 4.53 10.65
CA PRO A 456 14.66 5.77 11.14
C PRO A 456 13.15 5.67 11.39
N LEU A 457 12.41 5.04 10.48
CA LEU A 457 10.97 4.78 10.66
C LEU A 457 10.72 3.86 11.86
N ALA A 458 11.45 2.74 11.96
CA ALA A 458 11.33 1.83 13.09
C ALA A 458 11.55 2.55 14.43
N ARG A 459 12.54 3.44 14.52
CA ARG A 459 12.80 4.26 15.72
C ARG A 459 11.64 5.22 16.02
N ARG A 460 11.09 5.90 15.02
CA ARG A 460 9.93 6.78 15.20
C ARG A 460 8.69 6.02 15.68
N LEU A 461 8.43 4.87 15.08
CA LEU A 461 7.31 4.02 15.48
C LEU A 461 7.49 3.51 16.92
N ALA A 462 8.70 3.10 17.29
CA ALA A 462 9.02 2.71 18.67
C ALA A 462 8.72 3.86 19.64
N ILE A 463 9.27 5.03 19.40
CA ILE A 463 9.06 6.23 20.24
C ILE A 463 7.57 6.57 20.34
N SER A 464 6.81 6.51 19.23
CA SER A 464 5.38 6.83 19.24
C SER A 464 4.54 5.86 20.07
N MET A 465 5.03 4.63 20.28
CA MET A 465 4.42 3.61 21.14
C MET A 465 4.98 3.63 22.59
N GLY A 466 5.96 4.50 22.89
CA GLY A 466 6.64 4.51 24.16
C GLY A 466 7.71 3.43 24.33
N TYR A 467 8.14 2.81 23.20
CA TYR A 467 9.20 1.80 23.18
C TYR A 467 10.55 2.42 22.84
N THR A 468 11.61 1.67 23.10
CA THR A 468 12.97 2.02 22.66
C THR A 468 13.46 0.99 21.66
N ILE A 469 14.31 1.42 20.73
CA ILE A 469 15.00 0.53 19.79
C ILE A 469 16.49 0.83 19.82
N ALA A 470 17.30 -0.21 19.84
CA ALA A 470 18.75 -0.10 19.83
C ALA A 470 19.41 -1.25 19.06
N LEU A 471 20.64 -1.01 18.58
CA LEU A 471 21.53 -2.03 18.08
C LEU A 471 22.22 -2.72 19.28
N ASP A 472 22.16 -4.05 19.34
CA ASP A 472 22.88 -4.83 20.33
C ASP A 472 24.34 -5.01 19.92
N LEU A 473 25.21 -4.21 20.51
CA LEU A 473 26.66 -4.24 20.25
C LEU A 473 27.37 -5.46 20.89
N THR A 474 26.67 -6.22 21.72
CA THR A 474 27.22 -7.44 22.34
C THR A 474 27.05 -8.67 21.44
N TYR A 475 26.17 -8.57 20.44
CA TYR A 475 25.95 -9.64 19.48
C TYR A 475 27.02 -9.68 18.41
N THR A 476 27.78 -10.76 18.37
CA THR A 476 28.94 -10.90 17.46
C THR A 476 28.64 -11.78 16.24
N GLY A 477 27.47 -12.43 16.18
CA GLY A 477 27.08 -13.32 15.07
C GLY A 477 26.57 -12.59 13.82
N GLY A 478 26.52 -11.25 13.85
CA GLY A 478 25.96 -10.43 12.78
C GLY A 478 25.34 -9.16 13.33
N THR A 479 24.11 -8.86 12.92
CA THR A 479 23.36 -7.69 13.39
C THR A 479 22.16 -8.13 14.25
N ARG A 480 21.94 -7.46 15.39
CA ARG A 480 20.77 -7.65 16.25
C ARG A 480 20.19 -6.30 16.67
N PHE A 481 18.92 -6.09 16.35
CA PHE A 481 18.15 -4.96 16.89
C PHE A 481 17.23 -5.42 18.01
N VAL A 482 17.11 -4.60 19.05
CA VAL A 482 16.29 -4.89 20.21
C VAL A 482 15.27 -3.78 20.41
N VAL A 483 14.00 -4.14 20.50
CA VAL A 483 12.87 -3.26 20.81
C VAL A 483 12.46 -3.56 22.25
N SER A 484 12.56 -2.59 23.16
CA SER A 484 12.33 -2.76 24.60
C SER A 484 11.24 -1.80 25.11
N GLY A 485 10.69 -2.12 26.29
CA GLY A 485 9.65 -1.31 26.94
C GLY A 485 8.24 -1.73 26.55
N ILE A 486 8.06 -2.94 26.01
CA ILE A 486 6.74 -3.49 25.69
C ILE A 486 6.10 -3.95 27.01
N ALA A 487 4.90 -3.42 27.34
CA ALA A 487 4.25 -3.65 28.64
C ALA A 487 2.78 -4.11 28.50
#